data_bec26963aa082e67c6dd602083016984
#
_entry.id   bec26963aa082e67c6dd602083016984
#
_cell.length_a   1.000
_cell.length_b   1.000
_cell.length_c   1.000
_cell.angle_alpha   90.00
_cell.angle_beta   90.00
_cell.angle_gamma   90.00
#
_symmetry.space_group_name_H-M   'P 1'
#
loop_
_entity.id
_entity.type
_entity.pdbx_description
1 polymer ?
#
loop_
_entity_poly.entity_id
_entity_poly.type
_entity_poly.pdbx_seq_one_letter_code
_entity_poly.pdbx_strand_id
1 'polypeptide(L)'
;PELEIERERGVIIQEIGQALDTPDDLVFDLFSAACYDGHTLGRPILGTVDSVSAFRQQDLEAFLRRHYGAGQMLVCAAGSVDHDDLVQRIGARLGHIGNATSAIRHAASWTGGRKMAKRDLEQSHIVFGLPAKIDTMTERFSLMALSTLYGGGMSSRLFQQVREKRGLCYSIFSFSSLHSDGGSFSVYAGTSANQVDEMLSVCGVLRCCSRRGPGGDP
;
A
#
# COMPACT_ATOMS: atom_id res chain seq x y z
N PRO A 1 -16.47 -7.71 -23.64
CA PRO A 1 -17.22 -6.85 -24.57
C PRO A 1 -17.01 -5.38 -24.20
N GLU A 2 -16.98 -4.50 -25.19
CA GLU A 2 -16.62 -3.09 -25.01
C GLU A 2 -17.57 -2.35 -24.05
N LEU A 3 -18.84 -2.69 -24.09
CA LEU A 3 -19.85 -2.11 -23.19
C LEU A 3 -19.57 -2.37 -21.70
N GLU A 4 -19.04 -3.51 -21.36
CA GLU A 4 -18.68 -3.83 -19.96
C GLU A 4 -17.42 -3.10 -19.53
N ILE A 5 -16.45 -2.92 -20.43
CA ILE A 5 -15.25 -2.11 -20.18
C ILE A 5 -15.64 -0.65 -19.91
N GLU A 6 -16.58 -0.10 -20.69
CA GLU A 6 -17.08 1.27 -20.47
C GLU A 6 -17.82 1.42 -19.13
N ARG A 7 -18.63 0.44 -18.74
CA ARG A 7 -19.30 0.45 -17.44
C ARG A 7 -18.30 0.39 -16.28
N GLU A 8 -17.35 -0.54 -16.36
CA GLU A 8 -16.32 -0.72 -15.33
C GLU A 8 -15.40 0.50 -15.24
N ARG A 9 -15.03 1.09 -16.37
CA ARG A 9 -14.30 2.36 -16.41
C ARG A 9 -15.02 3.46 -15.62
N GLY A 10 -16.33 3.60 -15.82
CA GLY A 10 -17.14 4.56 -15.07
C GLY A 10 -17.11 4.31 -13.57
N VAL A 11 -17.18 3.07 -13.13
CA VAL A 11 -17.09 2.67 -11.72
C VAL A 11 -15.72 3.01 -11.15
N ILE A 12 -14.63 2.60 -11.82
CA ILE A 12 -13.26 2.87 -11.34
C ILE A 12 -12.97 4.38 -11.26
N ILE A 13 -13.47 5.18 -12.22
CA ILE A 13 -13.31 6.64 -12.16
C ILE A 13 -14.05 7.24 -10.95
N GLN A 14 -15.22 6.71 -10.60
CA GLN A 14 -15.91 7.12 -9.37
C GLN A 14 -15.14 6.71 -8.10
N GLU A 15 -14.56 5.51 -8.06
CA GLU A 15 -13.71 5.06 -6.96
C GLU A 15 -12.46 5.93 -6.80
N ILE A 16 -11.81 6.33 -7.91
CA ILE A 16 -10.70 7.29 -7.89
C ILE A 16 -11.16 8.62 -7.28
N GLY A 17 -12.33 9.13 -7.70
CA GLY A 17 -12.90 10.35 -7.13
C GLY A 17 -13.13 10.22 -5.63
N GLN A 18 -13.72 9.13 -5.19
CA GLN A 18 -13.95 8.85 -3.76
C GLN A 18 -12.64 8.77 -2.97
N ALA A 19 -11.63 8.06 -3.46
CA ALA A 19 -10.32 7.96 -2.81
C ALA A 19 -9.63 9.33 -2.71
N LEU A 20 -9.74 10.15 -3.75
CA LEU A 20 -9.22 11.53 -3.73
C LEU A 20 -9.97 12.42 -2.74
N ASP A 21 -11.27 12.21 -2.53
CA ASP A 21 -12.10 12.98 -1.60
C ASP A 21 -12.04 12.47 -0.15
N THR A 22 -11.36 11.35 0.08
CA THR A 22 -11.18 10.71 1.39
C THR A 22 -9.75 10.95 1.90
N PRO A 23 -9.52 11.93 2.79
CA PRO A 23 -8.16 12.34 3.18
C PRO A 23 -7.35 11.25 3.88
N ASP A 24 -8.01 10.38 4.65
CA ASP A 24 -7.42 9.25 5.35
C ASP A 24 -7.03 8.09 4.41
N ASP A 25 -7.62 8.01 3.21
CA ASP A 25 -7.18 7.10 2.15
C ASP A 25 -6.06 7.75 1.30
N LEU A 26 -6.26 8.99 0.87
CA LEU A 26 -5.31 9.72 0.04
C LEU A 26 -3.91 9.81 0.66
N VAL A 27 -3.81 9.91 1.98
CA VAL A 27 -2.52 10.02 2.67
C VAL A 27 -1.64 8.77 2.48
N PHE A 28 -2.22 7.59 2.30
CA PHE A 28 -1.46 6.36 2.03
C PHE A 28 -0.90 6.33 0.61
N ASP A 29 -1.63 6.85 -0.37
CA ASP A 29 -1.14 7.01 -1.74
C ASP A 29 0.01 8.02 -1.79
N LEU A 30 -0.13 9.16 -1.11
CA LEU A 30 0.93 10.15 -0.98
C LEU A 30 2.18 9.58 -0.30
N PHE A 31 2.00 8.77 0.75
CA PHE A 31 3.08 8.09 1.43
C PHE A 31 3.81 7.11 0.50
N SER A 32 3.06 6.24 -0.19
CA SER A 32 3.62 5.29 -1.14
C SER A 32 4.40 5.99 -2.26
N ALA A 33 3.82 7.08 -2.81
CA ALA A 33 4.47 7.90 -3.82
C ALA A 33 5.72 8.62 -3.32
N ALA A 34 5.83 8.93 -2.02
CA ALA A 34 7.04 9.50 -1.44
C ALA A 34 8.12 8.43 -1.18
N CYS A 35 7.69 7.22 -0.78
CA CYS A 35 8.61 6.12 -0.44
C CYS A 35 9.25 5.46 -1.66
N TYR A 36 8.51 5.41 -2.79
CA TYR A 36 8.89 4.67 -3.99
C TYR A 36 8.73 5.53 -5.25
N ASP A 37 9.29 6.73 -5.23
CA ASP A 37 9.19 7.66 -6.36
C ASP A 37 9.78 7.04 -7.63
N GLY A 38 9.01 7.14 -8.73
CA GLY A 38 9.38 6.53 -10.02
C GLY A 38 9.18 5.00 -10.12
N HIS A 39 8.89 4.30 -9.03
CA HIS A 39 8.65 2.86 -9.03
C HIS A 39 7.15 2.51 -9.04
N THR A 40 6.81 1.29 -9.48
CA THR A 40 5.41 0.83 -9.53
C THR A 40 4.74 0.77 -8.17
N LEU A 41 5.46 0.49 -7.09
CA LEU A 41 4.94 0.51 -5.71
C LEU A 41 4.52 1.91 -5.23
N GLY A 42 5.01 2.97 -5.86
CA GLY A 42 4.63 4.35 -5.56
C GLY A 42 3.41 4.85 -6.33
N ARG A 43 2.81 4.02 -7.18
CA ARG A 43 1.63 4.39 -7.96
C ARG A 43 0.36 4.05 -7.19
N PRO A 44 -0.71 4.86 -7.29
CA PRO A 44 -2.00 4.49 -6.72
C PRO A 44 -2.53 3.22 -7.37
N ILE A 45 -3.15 2.34 -6.57
CA ILE A 45 -3.65 1.03 -7.04
C ILE A 45 -4.75 1.21 -8.09
N LEU A 46 -5.65 2.18 -7.92
CA LEU A 46 -6.71 2.49 -8.87
C LEU A 46 -6.19 3.16 -10.16
N GLY A 47 -4.92 3.59 -10.18
CA GLY A 47 -4.37 4.38 -11.27
C GLY A 47 -4.82 5.84 -11.23
N THR A 48 -4.86 6.47 -12.40
CA THR A 48 -5.36 7.84 -12.59
C THR A 48 -6.51 7.85 -13.57
N VAL A 49 -7.35 8.88 -13.52
CA VAL A 49 -8.46 9.08 -14.48
C VAL A 49 -7.95 8.96 -15.92
N ASP A 50 -6.80 9.56 -16.23
CA ASP A 50 -6.20 9.51 -17.57
C ASP A 50 -5.79 8.09 -17.97
N SER A 51 -5.13 7.34 -17.05
CA SER A 51 -4.71 5.97 -17.33
C SER A 51 -5.90 5.04 -17.54
N VAL A 52 -6.93 5.13 -16.69
CA VAL A 52 -8.15 4.31 -16.78
C VAL A 52 -8.93 4.65 -18.04
N SER A 53 -9.04 5.93 -18.39
CA SER A 53 -9.71 6.37 -19.62
C SER A 53 -9.01 5.90 -20.89
N ALA A 54 -7.69 5.71 -20.85
CA ALA A 54 -6.91 5.28 -22.00
C ALA A 54 -6.99 3.78 -22.29
N PHE A 55 -7.33 2.93 -21.31
CA PHE A 55 -7.40 1.48 -21.51
C PHE A 55 -8.44 1.05 -22.53
N ARG A 56 -8.04 0.11 -23.39
CA ARG A 56 -8.87 -0.52 -24.41
C ARG A 56 -8.91 -2.04 -24.21
N GLN A 57 -9.87 -2.71 -24.82
CA GLN A 57 -9.98 -4.17 -24.76
C GLN A 57 -8.67 -4.87 -25.12
N GLN A 58 -7.98 -4.42 -26.16
CA GLN A 58 -6.70 -5.00 -26.60
C GLN A 58 -5.58 -4.91 -25.54
N ASP A 59 -5.60 -3.85 -24.70
CA ASP A 59 -4.61 -3.69 -23.61
C ASP A 59 -4.85 -4.71 -22.50
N LEU A 60 -6.13 -4.92 -22.15
CA LEU A 60 -6.53 -5.94 -21.18
C LEU A 60 -6.21 -7.35 -21.67
N GLU A 61 -6.50 -7.66 -22.94
CA GLU A 61 -6.16 -8.95 -23.53
C GLU A 61 -4.65 -9.17 -23.61
N ALA A 62 -3.87 -8.13 -23.94
CA ALA A 62 -2.41 -8.19 -23.94
C ALA A 62 -1.86 -8.44 -22.53
N PHE A 63 -2.45 -7.79 -21.53
CA PHE A 63 -2.09 -8.00 -20.13
C PHE A 63 -2.38 -9.44 -19.68
N LEU A 64 -3.57 -9.96 -19.98
CA LEU A 64 -3.93 -11.35 -19.68
C LEU A 64 -2.96 -12.35 -20.35
N ARG A 65 -2.69 -12.19 -21.64
CA ARG A 65 -1.73 -13.06 -22.34
C ARG A 65 -0.33 -13.02 -21.76
N ARG A 66 0.11 -11.87 -21.26
CA ARG A 66 1.45 -11.69 -20.68
C ARG A 66 1.58 -12.25 -19.27
N HIS A 67 0.54 -12.11 -18.45
CA HIS A 67 0.64 -12.32 -17.00
C HIS A 67 -0.16 -13.52 -16.48
N TYR A 68 -1.12 -14.05 -17.24
CA TYR A 68 -1.98 -15.15 -16.80
C TYR A 68 -1.58 -16.45 -17.53
N GLY A 69 -0.35 -16.91 -17.33
CA GLY A 69 0.10 -18.21 -17.81
C GLY A 69 -0.06 -19.32 -16.76
N ALA A 70 -0.12 -20.57 -17.22
CA ALA A 70 -0.32 -21.73 -16.35
C ALA A 70 0.67 -21.79 -15.19
N GLY A 71 1.97 -21.48 -15.43
CA GLY A 71 3.00 -21.46 -14.40
C GLY A 71 2.91 -20.29 -13.40
N GLN A 72 1.98 -19.36 -13.58
CA GLN A 72 1.78 -18.18 -12.72
C GLN A 72 0.44 -18.21 -11.96
N MET A 73 -0.34 -19.27 -12.14
CA MET A 73 -1.64 -19.44 -11.51
C MET A 73 -1.61 -20.55 -10.48
N LEU A 74 -2.23 -20.31 -9.33
CA LEU A 74 -2.45 -21.29 -8.29
C LEU A 74 -3.95 -21.30 -7.99
N VAL A 75 -4.55 -22.49 -8.04
CA VAL A 75 -5.94 -22.70 -7.66
C VAL A 75 -5.98 -23.37 -6.29
N CYS A 76 -6.63 -22.72 -5.33
CA CYS A 76 -6.85 -23.25 -3.99
C CYS A 76 -8.36 -23.35 -3.74
N ALA A 77 -8.79 -24.43 -3.10
CA ALA A 77 -10.17 -24.61 -2.67
C ALA A 77 -10.20 -25.12 -1.23
N ALA A 78 -11.21 -24.65 -0.47
CA ALA A 78 -11.44 -25.08 0.89
C ALA A 78 -12.94 -25.33 1.09
N GLY A 79 -13.29 -26.35 1.88
CA GLY A 79 -14.67 -26.78 2.17
C GLY A 79 -14.90 -28.24 1.80
N SER A 80 -16.13 -28.59 1.48
CA SER A 80 -16.49 -29.96 1.03
C SER A 80 -16.10 -30.16 -0.43
N VAL A 81 -14.82 -30.43 -0.68
CA VAL A 81 -14.23 -30.54 -2.01
C VAL A 81 -13.52 -31.89 -2.15
N ASP A 82 -13.83 -32.63 -3.21
CA ASP A 82 -13.03 -33.75 -3.64
C ASP A 82 -11.86 -33.25 -4.51
N HIS A 83 -10.65 -33.67 -4.18
CA HIS A 83 -9.43 -33.20 -4.81
C HIS A 83 -9.35 -33.61 -6.29
N ASP A 84 -9.65 -34.88 -6.58
CA ASP A 84 -9.49 -35.42 -7.94
C ASP A 84 -10.54 -34.86 -8.89
N ASP A 85 -11.78 -34.70 -8.43
CA ASP A 85 -12.85 -34.02 -9.17
C ASP A 85 -12.48 -32.54 -9.45
N LEU A 86 -11.92 -31.84 -8.46
CA LEU A 86 -11.46 -30.46 -8.64
C LEU A 86 -10.34 -30.39 -9.68
N VAL A 87 -9.32 -31.25 -9.60
CA VAL A 87 -8.21 -31.29 -10.54
C VAL A 87 -8.71 -31.56 -11.95
N GLN A 88 -9.64 -32.54 -12.12
CA GLN A 88 -10.22 -32.84 -13.42
C GLN A 88 -10.98 -31.65 -14.00
N ARG A 89 -11.82 -30.98 -13.20
CA ARG A 89 -12.62 -29.81 -13.64
C ARG A 89 -11.72 -28.62 -14.01
N ILE A 90 -10.70 -28.34 -13.21
CA ILE A 90 -9.74 -27.27 -13.48
C ILE A 90 -8.91 -27.60 -14.73
N GLY A 91 -8.42 -28.84 -14.84
CA GLY A 91 -7.68 -29.30 -16.00
C GLY A 91 -8.48 -29.16 -17.31
N ALA A 92 -9.75 -29.54 -17.28
CA ALA A 92 -10.64 -29.39 -18.44
C ALA A 92 -10.88 -27.92 -18.85
N ARG A 93 -10.90 -26.99 -17.90
CA ARG A 93 -11.20 -25.58 -18.15
C ARG A 93 -9.97 -24.72 -18.40
N LEU A 94 -8.87 -24.98 -17.71
CA LEU A 94 -7.66 -24.16 -17.73
C LEU A 94 -6.44 -24.87 -18.35
N GLY A 95 -6.51 -26.18 -18.61
CA GLY A 95 -5.40 -26.96 -19.13
C GLY A 95 -4.91 -26.56 -20.54
N HIS A 96 -5.69 -25.76 -21.26
CA HIS A 96 -5.30 -25.19 -22.55
C HIS A 96 -4.46 -23.90 -22.43
N ILE A 97 -4.36 -23.33 -21.23
CA ILE A 97 -3.59 -22.11 -21.00
C ILE A 97 -2.10 -22.42 -21.09
N GLY A 98 -1.41 -21.78 -22.02
CA GLY A 98 0.03 -21.88 -22.17
C GLY A 98 0.81 -21.15 -21.06
N ASN A 99 2.10 -21.33 -21.03
CA ASN A 99 2.97 -20.55 -20.15
C ASN A 99 3.08 -19.11 -20.62
N ALA A 100 2.92 -18.15 -19.68
CA ALA A 100 3.21 -16.75 -19.96
C ALA A 100 4.71 -16.45 -19.74
N THR A 101 5.19 -15.42 -20.40
CA THR A 101 6.55 -14.92 -20.18
C THR A 101 6.62 -14.32 -18.79
N SER A 102 7.59 -14.74 -17.98
CA SER A 102 7.81 -14.13 -16.66
C SER A 102 8.10 -12.64 -16.81
N ALA A 103 7.35 -11.82 -16.11
CA ALA A 103 7.60 -10.38 -16.09
C ALA A 103 8.94 -10.10 -15.38
N ILE A 104 9.77 -9.26 -15.99
CA ILE A 104 10.98 -8.75 -15.34
C ILE A 104 10.50 -7.83 -14.20
N ARG A 105 10.86 -8.18 -12.97
CA ARG A 105 10.61 -7.34 -11.79
C ARG A 105 11.84 -6.48 -11.54
N HIS A 106 11.63 -5.18 -11.49
CA HIS A 106 12.65 -4.25 -11.01
C HIS A 106 12.55 -4.19 -9.50
N ALA A 107 13.66 -4.35 -8.80
CA ALA A 107 13.71 -4.30 -7.35
C ALA A 107 13.26 -2.93 -6.86
N ALA A 108 12.42 -2.92 -5.82
CA ALA A 108 11.97 -1.69 -5.20
C ALA A 108 13.14 -1.00 -4.48
N SER A 109 13.28 0.31 -4.73
CA SER A 109 14.24 1.15 -4.02
C SER A 109 13.50 2.18 -3.20
N TRP A 110 13.79 2.22 -1.92
CA TRP A 110 13.25 3.22 -1.02
C TRP A 110 13.91 4.57 -1.28
N THR A 111 13.15 5.53 -1.78
CA THR A 111 13.63 6.90 -2.03
C THR A 111 13.45 7.79 -0.81
N GLY A 112 12.41 7.57 -0.04
CA GLY A 112 12.01 8.48 1.02
C GLY A 112 11.54 9.83 0.47
N GLY A 113 11.29 10.77 1.37
CA GLY A 113 10.87 12.12 0.97
C GLY A 113 9.63 12.58 1.70
N ARG A 114 9.02 13.67 1.20
CA ARG A 114 7.81 14.26 1.75
C ARG A 114 6.87 14.64 0.60
N LYS A 115 5.64 14.16 0.66
CA LYS A 115 4.54 14.61 -0.21
C LYS A 115 3.41 15.15 0.66
N MET A 116 2.73 16.19 0.19
CA MET A 116 1.68 16.86 0.94
C MET A 116 0.62 17.40 -0.01
N ALA A 117 -0.65 17.15 0.33
CA ALA A 117 -1.80 17.81 -0.26
C ALA A 117 -2.39 18.78 0.77
N LYS A 118 -2.56 20.05 0.41
CA LYS A 118 -3.22 21.05 1.25
C LYS A 118 -4.71 21.04 0.95
N ARG A 119 -5.51 20.87 1.99
CA ARG A 119 -6.97 20.93 1.93
C ARG A 119 -7.48 21.61 3.20
N ASP A 120 -8.66 22.20 3.14
CA ASP A 120 -9.36 22.74 4.30
C ASP A 120 -10.10 21.58 4.98
N LEU A 121 -9.51 21.04 6.04
CA LEU A 121 -9.99 19.86 6.76
C LEU A 121 -9.94 20.13 8.26
N GLU A 122 -10.86 19.51 9.00
CA GLU A 122 -10.85 19.57 10.46
C GLU A 122 -9.63 18.87 11.08
N GLN A 123 -9.10 17.85 10.40
CA GLN A 123 -7.94 17.08 10.85
C GLN A 123 -6.87 17.01 9.78
N SER A 124 -5.61 16.98 10.22
CA SER A 124 -4.46 16.63 9.41
C SER A 124 -4.21 15.13 9.49
N HIS A 125 -4.18 14.45 8.34
CA HIS A 125 -3.86 13.06 8.21
C HIS A 125 -2.39 12.90 7.85
N ILE A 126 -1.66 12.10 8.61
CA ILE A 126 -0.20 11.98 8.49
C ILE A 126 0.17 10.51 8.47
N VAL A 127 0.99 10.12 7.49
CA VAL A 127 1.70 8.84 7.50
C VAL A 127 3.19 9.11 7.44
N PHE A 128 3.93 8.47 8.32
CA PHE A 128 5.38 8.47 8.31
C PHE A 128 5.92 7.07 8.57
N GLY A 129 7.09 6.76 8.05
CA GLY A 129 7.63 5.41 8.17
C GLY A 129 9.09 5.31 7.79
N LEU A 130 9.59 4.10 7.94
CA LEU A 130 10.97 3.69 7.64
C LEU A 130 10.95 2.50 6.70
N PRO A 131 11.99 2.31 5.87
CA PRO A 131 12.10 1.12 5.06
C PRO A 131 12.24 -0.11 5.96
N ALA A 132 11.54 -1.19 5.60
CA ALA A 132 11.62 -2.47 6.27
C ALA A 132 11.78 -3.57 5.21
N LYS A 133 13.01 -4.02 5.01
CA LYS A 133 13.30 -5.20 4.21
C LYS A 133 13.30 -6.42 5.13
N ILE A 134 12.53 -7.42 4.75
CA ILE A 134 12.35 -8.65 5.52
C ILE A 134 12.74 -9.82 4.62
N ASP A 135 13.78 -10.52 4.99
CA ASP A 135 14.31 -11.66 4.23
C ASP A 135 13.92 -13.01 4.86
N THR A 136 13.51 -13.03 6.13
CA THR A 136 13.17 -14.26 6.86
C THR A 136 11.81 -14.19 7.53
N MET A 137 11.20 -15.37 7.79
CA MET A 137 9.95 -15.46 8.55
C MET A 137 10.11 -14.96 9.99
N THR A 138 11.27 -15.18 10.61
CA THR A 138 11.56 -14.70 11.98
C THR A 138 11.54 -13.18 12.04
N GLU A 139 12.17 -12.50 11.09
CA GLU A 139 12.13 -11.03 11.00
C GLU A 139 10.71 -10.52 10.77
N ARG A 140 9.93 -11.23 9.94
CA ARG A 140 8.52 -10.88 9.71
C ARG A 140 7.71 -10.93 11.00
N PHE A 141 7.81 -12.01 11.77
CA PHE A 141 7.11 -12.12 13.06
C PHE A 141 7.63 -11.09 14.08
N SER A 142 8.92 -10.80 14.09
CA SER A 142 9.50 -9.77 14.96
C SER A 142 8.94 -8.39 14.63
N LEU A 143 8.80 -8.05 13.34
CA LEU A 143 8.21 -6.79 12.91
C LEU A 143 6.71 -6.71 13.23
N MET A 144 5.98 -7.82 13.08
CA MET A 144 4.57 -7.89 13.46
C MET A 144 4.39 -7.70 14.98
N ALA A 145 5.23 -8.33 15.80
CA ALA A 145 5.22 -8.15 17.25
C ALA A 145 5.56 -6.70 17.64
N LEU A 146 6.57 -6.10 16.99
CA LEU A 146 6.89 -4.68 17.17
C LEU A 146 5.69 -3.79 16.82
N SER A 147 5.06 -4.03 15.66
CA SER A 147 3.89 -3.26 15.23
C SER A 147 2.76 -3.35 16.26
N THR A 148 2.48 -4.56 16.76
CA THR A 148 1.43 -4.77 17.77
C THR A 148 1.73 -4.02 19.07
N LEU A 149 2.94 -4.11 19.57
CA LEU A 149 3.36 -3.42 20.80
C LEU A 149 3.41 -1.90 20.66
N TYR A 150 3.81 -1.42 19.49
CA TYR A 150 4.01 0.00 19.24
C TYR A 150 2.72 0.73 18.94
N GLY A 151 1.88 0.22 18.04
CA GLY A 151 0.66 0.89 17.60
C GLY A 151 -0.50 -0.02 17.22
N GLY A 152 -0.50 -1.31 17.62
CA GLY A 152 -1.49 -2.28 17.16
C GLY A 152 -2.82 -2.30 17.92
N GLY A 153 -3.04 -1.40 18.88
CA GLY A 153 -4.30 -1.36 19.63
C GLY A 153 -4.29 -0.40 20.81
N MET A 154 -5.35 -0.38 21.60
CA MET A 154 -5.55 0.57 22.71
C MET A 154 -4.49 0.47 23.81
N SER A 155 -3.92 -0.70 24.04
CA SER A 155 -2.83 -0.91 25.02
C SER A 155 -1.43 -0.59 24.47
N SER A 156 -1.31 -0.27 23.18
CA SER A 156 -0.03 0.02 22.52
C SER A 156 0.61 1.33 23.00
N ARG A 157 1.92 1.43 22.83
CA ARG A 157 2.67 2.60 23.26
C ARG A 157 2.22 3.90 22.63
N LEU A 158 1.98 3.92 21.32
CA LEU A 158 1.49 5.11 20.61
C LEU A 158 0.13 5.54 21.15
N PHE A 159 -0.81 4.61 21.23
CA PHE A 159 -2.15 4.91 21.70
C PHE A 159 -2.10 5.50 23.13
N GLN A 160 -1.41 4.85 24.04
CA GLN A 160 -1.30 5.29 25.43
C GLN A 160 -0.56 6.63 25.60
N GLN A 161 0.55 6.84 24.85
CA GLN A 161 1.36 8.04 25.05
C GLN A 161 0.88 9.25 24.27
N VAL A 162 0.32 9.06 23.09
CA VAL A 162 -0.09 10.15 22.19
C VAL A 162 -1.55 10.48 22.37
N ARG A 163 -2.42 9.46 22.36
CA ARG A 163 -3.87 9.66 22.43
C ARG A 163 -4.37 9.80 23.88
N GLU A 164 -4.14 8.78 24.72
CA GLU A 164 -4.75 8.74 26.06
C GLU A 164 -4.13 9.77 27.02
N LYS A 165 -2.80 9.83 27.11
CA LYS A 165 -2.14 10.70 28.08
C LYS A 165 -2.04 12.16 27.64
N ARG A 166 -1.99 12.43 26.33
CA ARG A 166 -1.76 13.79 25.80
C ARG A 166 -2.90 14.35 24.97
N GLY A 167 -3.82 13.51 24.50
CA GLY A 167 -4.95 13.94 23.67
C GLY A 167 -4.53 14.56 22.33
N LEU A 168 -3.35 14.17 21.79
CA LEU A 168 -2.78 14.80 20.60
C LEU A 168 -3.38 14.29 19.29
N CYS A 169 -4.09 13.16 19.30
CA CYS A 169 -4.72 12.61 18.10
C CYS A 169 -5.98 11.85 18.45
N TYR A 170 -6.90 11.80 17.50
CA TYR A 170 -8.09 10.97 17.61
C TYR A 170 -7.79 9.52 17.22
N SER A 171 -7.00 9.32 16.20
CA SER A 171 -6.61 8.00 15.69
C SER A 171 -5.11 7.94 15.51
N ILE A 172 -4.50 6.84 15.97
CA ILE A 172 -3.08 6.55 15.77
C ILE A 172 -2.87 5.04 15.78
N PHE A 173 -2.15 4.54 14.79
CA PHE A 173 -1.77 3.12 14.71
C PHE A 173 -0.49 2.92 13.91
N SER A 174 0.19 1.81 14.14
CA SER A 174 1.30 1.36 13.30
C SER A 174 0.90 0.19 12.42
N PHE A 175 1.52 0.11 11.26
CA PHE A 175 1.33 -0.96 10.30
C PHE A 175 2.62 -1.26 9.55
N SER A 176 2.69 -2.43 8.94
CA SER A 176 3.77 -2.83 8.05
C SER A 176 3.23 -3.24 6.70
N SER A 177 3.83 -2.72 5.63
CA SER A 177 3.58 -3.15 4.26
C SER A 177 4.83 -3.86 3.77
N LEU A 178 4.70 -5.18 3.49
CA LEU A 178 5.83 -6.02 3.14
C LEU A 178 5.63 -6.61 1.75
N HIS A 179 6.64 -6.47 0.92
CA HIS A 179 6.74 -7.03 -0.43
C HIS A 179 7.96 -7.95 -0.52
N SER A 180 8.08 -8.71 -1.59
CA SER A 180 9.19 -9.67 -1.80
C SER A 180 10.56 -8.98 -1.91
N ASP A 181 10.59 -7.70 -2.25
CA ASP A 181 11.80 -6.93 -2.58
C ASP A 181 11.91 -5.62 -1.81
N GLY A 182 10.98 -5.34 -0.91
CA GLY A 182 10.98 -4.13 -0.11
C GLY A 182 9.82 -4.10 0.87
N GLY A 183 9.68 -2.99 1.58
CA GLY A 183 8.56 -2.78 2.50
C GLY A 183 8.77 -1.56 3.37
N SER A 184 7.80 -1.33 4.26
CA SER A 184 7.83 -0.26 5.24
C SER A 184 7.26 -0.69 6.58
N PHE A 185 7.78 -0.10 7.63
CA PHE A 185 7.13 0.03 8.92
C PHE A 185 6.68 1.47 9.10
N SER A 186 5.40 1.67 9.36
CA SER A 186 4.78 2.98 9.24
C SER A 186 3.80 3.25 10.36
N VAL A 187 3.54 4.53 10.61
CA VAL A 187 2.56 5.02 11.57
C VAL A 187 1.64 5.99 10.85
N TYR A 188 0.35 5.80 11.07
CA TYR A 188 -0.70 6.76 10.71
C TYR A 188 -1.14 7.51 11.95
N ALA A 189 -1.45 8.80 11.80
CA ALA A 189 -2.09 9.62 12.82
C ALA A 189 -3.05 10.64 12.19
N GLY A 190 -4.25 10.76 12.79
CA GLY A 190 -5.21 11.85 12.54
C GLY A 190 -5.17 12.84 13.71
N THR A 191 -4.76 14.08 13.48
CA THR A 191 -4.52 15.10 14.50
C THR A 191 -4.97 16.49 14.04
N SER A 192 -5.13 17.43 14.97
CA SER A 192 -5.37 18.82 14.62
C SER A 192 -4.10 19.47 14.06
N ALA A 193 -4.24 20.43 13.16
CA ALA A 193 -3.10 21.07 12.48
C ALA A 193 -2.07 21.70 13.45
N ASN A 194 -2.53 22.27 14.55
CA ASN A 194 -1.70 22.89 15.60
C ASN A 194 -0.99 21.88 16.52
N GLN A 195 -1.35 20.59 16.47
CA GLN A 195 -0.77 19.54 17.31
C GLN A 195 0.22 18.64 16.56
N VAL A 196 0.39 18.84 15.25
CA VAL A 196 1.23 18.03 14.39
C VAL A 196 2.67 17.92 14.91
N ASP A 197 3.32 19.03 15.22
CA ASP A 197 4.72 19.06 15.62
C ASP A 197 4.95 18.37 16.96
N GLU A 198 4.06 18.58 17.92
CA GLU A 198 4.12 17.92 19.23
C GLU A 198 3.90 16.40 19.06
N MET A 199 2.90 16.00 18.30
CA MET A 199 2.62 14.59 18.01
C MET A 199 3.82 13.89 17.38
N LEU A 200 4.43 14.48 16.33
CA LEU A 200 5.62 13.94 15.68
C LEU A 200 6.81 13.86 16.63
N SER A 201 6.98 14.84 17.52
CA SER A 201 8.03 14.82 18.55
C SER A 201 7.86 13.66 19.52
N VAL A 202 6.65 13.42 20.00
CA VAL A 202 6.33 12.29 20.90
C VAL A 202 6.55 10.94 20.20
N CYS A 203 6.24 10.84 18.93
CA CYS A 203 6.55 9.65 18.12
C CYS A 203 8.04 9.46 17.81
N GLY A 204 8.91 10.40 18.19
CA GLY A 204 10.35 10.34 17.95
C GLY A 204 10.80 10.67 16.54
N VAL A 205 9.92 11.12 15.67
CA VAL A 205 10.19 11.36 14.24
C VAL A 205 11.14 12.54 14.03
N LEU A 206 10.97 13.62 14.79
CA LEU A 206 11.80 14.82 14.67
C LEU A 206 13.28 14.58 14.98
N ARG A 207 13.62 13.63 15.86
CA ARG A 207 15.00 13.26 16.14
C ARG A 207 15.67 12.50 14.99
N CYS A 208 14.91 11.83 14.15
CA CYS A 208 15.41 11.09 12.99
C CYS A 208 15.69 12.03 11.80
N CYS A 209 14.86 13.04 11.59
CA CYS A 209 14.99 14.02 10.51
C CYS A 209 16.13 15.03 10.76
N SER A 210 16.40 15.40 12.03
CA SER A 210 17.46 16.35 12.37
C SER A 210 18.89 15.78 12.23
N ARG A 211 19.04 14.47 12.08
CA ARG A 211 20.36 13.84 11.86
C ARG A 211 20.78 13.79 10.39
N ARG A 212 19.90 14.13 9.45
CA ARG A 212 20.29 14.39 8.06
C ARG A 212 20.48 15.90 7.92
N GLY A 213 21.70 16.37 8.21
CA GLY A 213 22.10 17.76 7.98
C GLY A 213 21.95 18.16 6.52
N PRO A 214 21.79 19.46 6.21
CA PRO A 214 21.82 19.97 4.87
C PRO A 214 23.25 19.86 4.35
N GLY A 215 23.53 18.89 3.53
CA GLY A 215 24.87 18.69 3.02
C GLY A 215 24.89 17.74 1.84
N GLY A 216 24.96 18.33 0.67
CA GLY A 216 25.45 17.66 -0.50
C GLY A 216 24.68 17.94 -1.78
N ASP A 217 24.83 19.15 -2.32
CA ASP A 217 24.98 19.37 -3.75
C ASP A 217 26.42 18.99 -4.17
N PRO A 218 26.69 18.72 -5.43
CA PRO A 218 25.99 19.00 -6.67
C PRO A 218 25.37 17.79 -7.34
#